data_056c6cfba46f903530023966d72df9ec
#
_entry.id   056c6cfba46f903530023966d72df9ec
#
_cell.length_a   1.000
_cell.length_b   1.000
_cell.length_c   1.000
_cell.angle_alpha   90.00
_cell.angle_beta   90.00
_cell.angle_gamma   90.00
#
_symmetry.space_group_name_H-M   'P 1'
#
loop_
_entity.id
_entity.type
_entity.pdbx_description
1 polymer ?
#
loop_
_entity_poly.entity_id
_entity_poly.type
_entity_poly.pdbx_seq_one_letter_code
_entity_poly.pdbx_strand_id
1 'polypeptide(L)'
;DISMAVTFAASLGTPTLKTLFEQKYLAQCVDEQVETYNDFRRLEAMGESYITLTNPHNKQSGINRYPYRLPYGNSTVTSNPNVANAYGDGFYIYGKKTWINGGN
;
A
#
# COMPACT_ATOMS: atom_id res chain seq x y z
N ASP A 1 6.40 14.47 27.00
CA ASP A 1 5.67 15.34 27.92
C ASP A 1 4.18 15.20 27.69
N ILE A 2 3.43 14.91 28.76
CA ILE A 2 1.97 14.69 28.70
C ILE A 2 1.24 15.96 28.21
N SER A 3 1.72 17.15 28.61
CA SER A 3 1.11 18.41 28.19
C SER A 3 1.19 18.62 26.67
N MET A 4 2.28 18.25 26.04
CA MET A 4 2.43 18.29 24.57
C MET A 4 1.50 17.31 23.87
N ALA A 5 1.35 16.10 24.42
CA ALA A 5 0.43 15.10 23.87
C ALA A 5 -1.03 15.57 23.96
N VAL A 6 -1.43 16.16 25.08
CA VAL A 6 -2.78 16.72 25.24
C VAL A 6 -3.02 17.89 24.29
N THR A 7 -2.05 18.80 24.15
CA THR A 7 -2.14 19.92 23.21
C THR A 7 -2.25 19.43 21.77
N PHE A 8 -1.45 18.44 21.39
CA PHE A 8 -1.52 17.84 20.06
C PHE A 8 -2.88 17.17 19.82
N ALA A 9 -3.36 16.35 20.76
CA ALA A 9 -4.66 15.71 20.65
C ALA A 9 -5.80 16.73 20.50
N ALA A 10 -5.75 17.83 21.24
CA ALA A 10 -6.72 18.93 21.13
C ALA A 10 -6.66 19.62 19.76
N SER A 11 -5.48 19.72 19.16
CA SER A 11 -5.30 20.34 17.84
C SER A 11 -5.90 19.53 16.68
N LEU A 12 -6.12 18.23 16.86
CA LEU A 12 -6.72 17.37 15.85
C LEU A 12 -8.23 17.61 15.66
N GLY A 13 -8.90 18.27 16.63
CA GLY A 13 -10.32 18.54 16.58
C GLY A 13 -11.20 17.30 16.61
N THR A 14 -12.37 17.37 15.98
CA THR A 14 -13.29 16.21 15.89
C THR A 14 -12.69 15.15 14.97
N PRO A 15 -12.53 13.90 15.43
CA PRO A 15 -11.96 12.83 14.62
C PRO A 15 -12.78 12.56 13.35
N THR A 16 -12.12 12.61 12.22
CA THR A 16 -12.65 12.14 10.93
C THR A 16 -11.99 10.83 10.54
N LEU A 17 -12.55 10.11 9.59
CA LEU A 17 -11.92 8.89 9.06
C LEU A 17 -10.51 9.19 8.52
N LYS A 18 -10.34 10.33 7.87
CA LYS A 18 -9.03 10.80 7.40
C LYS A 18 -8.04 10.98 8.57
N THR A 19 -8.42 11.76 9.57
CA THR A 19 -7.57 12.02 10.75
C THR A 19 -7.20 10.72 11.47
N LEU A 20 -8.18 9.83 11.64
CA LEU A 20 -7.96 8.54 12.27
C LEU A 20 -6.95 7.69 11.48
N PHE A 21 -7.11 7.63 10.17
CA PHE A 21 -6.20 6.88 9.30
C PHE A 21 -4.78 7.46 9.30
N GLU A 22 -4.65 8.78 9.22
CA GLU A 22 -3.34 9.45 9.26
C GLU A 22 -2.60 9.16 10.57
N GLN A 23 -3.29 9.22 11.71
CA GLN A 23 -2.69 8.91 13.01
C GLN A 23 -2.35 7.42 13.15
N LYS A 24 -3.22 6.54 12.68
CA LYS A 24 -2.95 5.10 12.64
C LYS A 24 -1.75 4.78 11.75
N TYR A 25 -1.68 5.40 10.58
CA TYR A 25 -0.55 5.27 9.67
C TYR A 25 0.78 5.64 10.33
N LEU A 26 0.83 6.79 11.01
CA LEU A 26 2.03 7.22 11.73
C LEU A 26 2.40 6.27 12.87
N ALA A 27 1.42 5.77 13.61
CA ALA A 27 1.66 4.84 14.71
C ALA A 27 2.20 3.48 14.24
N GLN A 28 1.78 3.01 13.08
CA GLN A 28 2.10 1.67 12.56
C GLN A 28 3.27 1.65 11.55
N CYS A 29 3.75 2.80 11.11
CA CYS A 29 4.69 2.87 9.98
C CYS A 29 6.05 2.19 10.23
N VAL A 30 6.43 1.96 11.48
CA VAL A 30 7.70 1.31 11.85
C VAL A 30 7.53 -0.19 12.03
N ASP A 31 6.54 -0.62 12.81
CA ASP A 31 6.42 -2.00 13.28
C ASP A 31 5.32 -2.80 12.57
N GLU A 32 4.28 -2.12 12.06
CA GLU A 32 3.07 -2.74 11.53
C GLU A 32 2.80 -2.38 10.06
N GLN A 33 3.86 -2.41 9.22
CA GLN A 33 3.76 -1.95 7.82
C GLN A 33 2.76 -2.75 7.00
N VAL A 34 2.57 -4.04 7.30
CA VAL A 34 1.59 -4.88 6.58
C VAL A 34 0.17 -4.42 6.87
N GLU A 35 -0.14 -4.11 8.13
CA GLU A 35 -1.45 -3.60 8.52
C GLU A 35 -1.70 -2.19 7.94
N THR A 36 -0.69 -1.36 7.94
CA THR A 36 -0.72 -0.04 7.28
C THR A 36 -1.03 -0.17 5.79
N TYR A 37 -0.38 -1.11 5.11
CA TYR A 37 -0.63 -1.38 3.69
C TYR A 37 -2.05 -1.92 3.46
N ASN A 38 -2.53 -2.83 4.30
CA ASN A 38 -3.88 -3.37 4.22
C ASN A 38 -4.96 -2.29 4.40
N ASP A 39 -4.77 -1.41 5.36
CA ASP A 39 -5.68 -0.27 5.58
C ASP A 39 -5.69 0.70 4.39
N PHE A 40 -4.51 1.01 3.85
CA PHE A 40 -4.40 1.81 2.65
C PHE A 40 -5.16 1.18 1.47
N ARG A 41 -4.98 -0.11 1.24
CA ARG A 41 -5.67 -0.85 0.17
C ARG A 41 -7.18 -0.90 0.38
N ARG A 42 -7.62 -1.09 1.61
CA ARG A 42 -9.04 -1.08 1.97
C ARG A 42 -9.68 0.28 1.68
N LEU A 43 -9.06 1.37 2.11
CA LEU A 43 -9.57 2.72 1.87
C LEU A 43 -9.61 3.05 0.37
N GLU A 44 -8.58 2.68 -0.38
CA GLU A 44 -8.56 2.85 -1.84
C GLU A 44 -9.73 2.10 -2.50
N ALA A 45 -10.03 0.88 -2.05
CA ALA A 45 -11.18 0.11 -2.54
C ALA A 45 -12.52 0.74 -2.19
N MET A 46 -12.60 1.51 -1.10
CA MET A 46 -13.78 2.29 -0.71
C MET A 46 -13.90 3.63 -1.46
N GLY A 47 -12.95 3.96 -2.32
CA GLY A 47 -12.89 5.24 -3.03
C GLY A 47 -12.29 6.39 -2.21
N GLU A 48 -11.70 6.08 -1.06
CA GLU A 48 -11.07 7.07 -0.18
C GLU A 48 -9.56 7.11 -0.41
N SER A 49 -9.01 8.30 -0.65
CA SER A 49 -7.59 8.50 -0.89
C SER A 49 -7.06 9.62 0.00
N TYR A 50 -6.68 9.27 1.22
CA TYR A 50 -6.23 10.26 2.20
C TYR A 50 -4.72 10.52 2.17
N ILE A 51 -3.95 9.57 1.67
CA ILE A 51 -2.50 9.67 1.57
C ILE A 51 -2.07 9.41 0.13
N THR A 52 -1.35 10.35 -0.44
CA THR A 52 -0.66 10.14 -1.71
C THR A 52 0.69 9.52 -1.42
N LEU A 53 0.78 8.22 -1.63
CA LEU A 53 2.04 7.50 -1.46
C LEU A 53 2.81 7.54 -2.77
N THR A 54 3.99 8.14 -2.73
CA THR A 54 4.98 8.04 -3.80
C THR A 54 5.93 6.90 -3.50
N ASN A 55 6.28 6.11 -4.51
CA ASN A 55 7.28 5.06 -4.39
C ASN A 55 8.58 5.51 -5.09
N PRO A 56 9.46 6.26 -4.41
CA PRO A 56 10.66 6.82 -5.03
C PRO A 56 11.68 5.76 -5.45
N HIS A 57 11.57 4.55 -4.89
CA HIS A 57 12.43 3.42 -5.23
C HIS A 57 11.89 2.56 -6.37
N ASN A 58 10.68 2.84 -6.84
CA ASN A 58 10.16 2.19 -8.03
C ASN A 58 10.86 2.75 -9.27
N LYS A 59 11.82 1.98 -9.78
CA LYS A 59 12.63 2.37 -10.94
C LYS A 59 11.90 2.19 -12.28
N GLN A 60 10.69 1.65 -12.27
CA GLN A 60 9.92 1.42 -13.48
C GLN A 60 9.23 2.72 -13.89
N SER A 61 9.58 3.19 -15.09
CA SER A 61 9.05 4.43 -15.65
C SER A 61 7.51 4.43 -15.69
N GLY A 62 6.92 5.49 -15.17
CA GLY A 62 5.48 5.72 -15.20
C GLY A 62 4.66 4.99 -14.14
N ILE A 63 5.29 4.19 -13.29
CA ILE A 63 4.58 3.49 -12.21
C ILE A 63 4.97 4.08 -10.86
N ASN A 64 4.14 4.99 -10.39
CA ASN A 64 4.28 5.58 -9.06
C ASN A 64 3.13 5.12 -8.15
N ARG A 65 3.08 3.81 -7.91
CA ARG A 65 2.03 3.21 -7.08
C ARG A 65 2.54 1.97 -6.38
N TYR A 66 1.83 1.58 -5.34
CA TYR A 66 2.13 0.39 -4.57
C TYR A 66 1.69 -0.88 -5.31
N PRO A 67 2.37 -2.00 -5.07
CA PRO A 67 2.04 -3.25 -5.72
C PRO A 67 0.64 -3.76 -5.31
N TYR A 68 -0.08 -4.35 -6.24
CA TYR A 68 -1.36 -5.01 -5.98
C TYR A 68 -1.21 -6.43 -5.47
N ARG A 69 -0.06 -7.04 -5.69
CA ARG A 69 0.21 -8.45 -5.37
C ARG A 69 1.70 -8.69 -5.14
N LEU A 70 2.00 -9.77 -4.47
CA LEU A 70 3.38 -10.23 -4.34
C LEU A 70 3.90 -10.82 -5.68
N PRO A 71 5.19 -10.70 -5.95
CA PRO A 71 5.80 -11.34 -7.10
C PRO A 71 5.83 -12.86 -6.94
N TYR A 72 5.84 -13.58 -8.06
CA TYR A 72 6.16 -15.00 -8.05
C TYR A 72 7.63 -15.21 -7.64
N GLY A 73 7.90 -16.32 -6.95
CA GLY A 73 9.27 -16.69 -6.63
C GLY A 73 10.13 -16.87 -7.88
N ASN A 74 11.38 -16.47 -7.81
CA ASN A 74 12.28 -16.54 -8.96
C ASN A 74 12.42 -17.96 -9.52
N SER A 75 12.46 -18.98 -8.64
CA SER A 75 12.48 -20.39 -9.06
C SER A 75 11.26 -20.77 -9.91
N THR A 76 10.09 -20.27 -9.57
CA THR A 76 8.87 -20.52 -10.35
C THR A 76 8.92 -19.85 -11.72
N VAL A 77 9.42 -18.62 -11.78
CA VAL A 77 9.56 -17.87 -13.03
C VAL A 77 10.59 -18.55 -13.96
N THR A 78 11.71 -19.03 -13.40
CA THR A 78 12.79 -19.62 -14.20
C THR A 78 12.50 -21.05 -14.66
N SER A 79 11.75 -21.83 -13.88
CA SER A 79 11.47 -23.24 -14.18
C SER A 79 10.16 -23.49 -14.94
N ASN A 80 9.26 -22.50 -14.97
CA ASN A 80 7.97 -22.63 -15.67
C ASN A 80 7.86 -21.61 -16.81
N PRO A 81 8.02 -22.04 -18.08
CA PRO A 81 7.96 -21.15 -19.24
C PRO A 81 6.65 -20.36 -19.36
N ASN A 82 5.52 -20.93 -18.93
CA ASN A 82 4.23 -20.24 -18.96
C ASN A 82 4.20 -19.06 -17.98
N VAL A 83 4.81 -19.23 -16.82
CA VAL A 83 4.93 -18.15 -15.84
C VAL A 83 5.95 -17.10 -16.30
N ALA A 84 7.07 -17.53 -16.86
CA ALA A 84 8.07 -16.63 -17.42
C ALA A 84 7.50 -15.76 -18.54
N ASN A 85 6.74 -16.34 -19.45
CA ASN A 85 6.11 -15.61 -20.56
C ASN A 85 5.03 -14.63 -20.11
N ALA A 86 4.25 -14.99 -19.08
CA ALA A 86 3.14 -14.19 -18.61
C ALA A 86 3.55 -13.12 -17.58
N TYR A 87 4.62 -13.35 -16.84
CA TYR A 87 4.95 -12.60 -15.62
C TYR A 87 6.45 -12.32 -15.43
N GLY A 88 7.29 -12.69 -16.37
CA GLY A 88 8.74 -12.59 -16.24
C GLY A 88 9.29 -11.16 -16.21
N ASP A 89 8.54 -10.19 -16.73
CA ASP A 89 8.92 -8.77 -16.73
C ASP A 89 8.75 -8.07 -15.36
N GLY A 90 8.04 -8.71 -14.43
CA GLY A 90 7.77 -8.13 -13.10
C GLY A 90 6.74 -7.01 -13.06
N PHE A 91 6.28 -6.47 -14.18
CA PHE A 91 5.31 -5.36 -14.21
C PHE A 91 3.92 -5.74 -13.70
N TYR A 92 3.57 -7.01 -13.78
CA TYR A 92 2.26 -7.51 -13.37
C TYR A 92 1.90 -7.20 -11.91
N ILE A 93 2.89 -7.01 -11.03
CA ILE A 93 2.65 -6.70 -9.63
C ILE A 93 1.95 -5.34 -9.44
N TYR A 94 2.12 -4.42 -10.39
CA TYR A 94 1.53 -3.09 -10.38
C TYR A 94 0.30 -2.96 -11.27
N GLY A 95 0.17 -3.79 -12.28
CA GLY A 95 -0.85 -3.66 -13.32
C GLY A 95 -1.99 -4.66 -13.21
N LYS A 96 -1.67 -5.90 -12.82
CA LYS A 96 -2.65 -6.98 -12.75
C LYS A 96 -3.20 -7.12 -11.34
N LYS A 97 -4.40 -6.59 -11.13
CA LYS A 97 -5.12 -6.78 -9.88
C LYS A 97 -5.44 -8.26 -9.65
N THR A 98 -5.39 -8.69 -8.40
CA THR A 98 -5.96 -9.98 -7.99
C THR A 98 -7.46 -9.85 -7.81
N TRP A 99 -8.18 -10.99 -7.77
CA TRP A 99 -9.61 -10.99 -7.51
C TRP A 99 -10.01 -10.15 -6.28
N ILE A 100 -9.29 -10.28 -5.17
CA ILE A 100 -9.57 -9.54 -3.94
C ILE A 100 -9.40 -8.01 -4.09
N ASN A 101 -8.67 -7.58 -5.12
CA ASN A 101 -8.45 -6.17 -5.45
C ASN A 101 -9.30 -5.72 -6.64
N GLY A 102 -10.39 -6.43 -6.95
CA GLY A 102 -11.28 -6.09 -8.05
C GLY A 102 -10.73 -6.47 -9.43
N GLY A 103 -9.81 -7.44 -9.52
CA GLY A 103 -9.38 -8.05 -10.77
C GLY A 103 -10.33 -9.17 -11.21
N ASN A 104 -10.41 -9.41 -12.52
CA ASN A 104 -11.13 -10.55 -13.12
C ASN A 104 -10.20 -11.75 -13.22
#